data_73d42817b645592b8ec3e37327c82104
#
_entry.id   73d42817b645592b8ec3e37327c82104
#
_cell.length_a   1.000
_cell.length_b   1.000
_cell.length_c   1.000
_cell.angle_alpha   90.00
_cell.angle_beta   90.00
_cell.angle_gamma   90.00
#
_symmetry.space_group_name_H-M   'P 1'
#
loop_
_entity.id
_entity.type
_entity.pdbx_description
1 polymer ?
#
loop_
_entity_poly.entity_id
_entity_poly.type
_entity_poly.pdbx_seq_one_letter_code
_entity_poly.pdbx_strand_id
1 'polypeptide(L)'
;MATFLAGRYVSFQIYPFSFSEFYALKCRLNPATTQADAFSDYLERGGLPASADGLILKPYEVWQKYLEDIYLAIFVRDIQSRLAVRDSALFLRVLRYLFSEIGHIVTAPNLARSLKESGAEGSKGTILKFITAAEDACLFEAAFICDTKGKQLLKYDRKLYATDHGLRQAVFGNNLSSIDQVLENIVYIELRRRGWKVAVGRVGTKEVDFIADKGPERRYFQVSYLVGGGATEEREFGSLLKIPDNYPKTVLSMDPILRPQKGIEHRNLVEFLLDPAW
;
A
#
# COMPACT_ATOMS: atom_id res chain seq x y z
N MET A 1 -4.91 -24.11 4.16
CA MET A 1 -6.30 -24.64 4.22
C MET A 1 -6.93 -24.97 2.86
N ALA A 2 -6.25 -24.82 1.76
CA ALA A 2 -6.84 -25.01 0.42
C ALA A 2 -6.86 -26.48 -0.10
N THR A 3 -6.20 -27.39 0.56
CA THR A 3 -5.92 -28.73 0.02
C THR A 3 -7.13 -29.68 -0.07
N PHE A 4 -8.16 -29.49 0.73
CA PHE A 4 -9.33 -30.40 0.75
C PHE A 4 -10.54 -29.91 -0.05
N LEU A 5 -10.51 -28.67 -0.56
CA LEU A 5 -11.63 -28.04 -1.27
C LEU A 5 -11.29 -27.62 -2.70
N ALA A 6 -10.19 -28.12 -3.26
CA ALA A 6 -9.76 -27.75 -4.61
C ALA A 6 -10.90 -27.95 -5.63
N GLY A 7 -11.23 -26.89 -6.37
CA GLY A 7 -12.32 -26.88 -7.34
C GLY A 7 -13.75 -26.75 -6.76
N ARG A 8 -13.91 -26.55 -5.45
CA ARG A 8 -15.23 -26.49 -4.79
C ARG A 8 -15.51 -25.15 -4.13
N TYR A 9 -14.65 -24.14 -4.27
CA TYR A 9 -14.85 -22.81 -3.73
C TYR A 9 -14.29 -21.73 -4.66
N VAL A 10 -14.81 -20.52 -4.53
CA VAL A 10 -14.29 -19.32 -5.15
C VAL A 10 -13.88 -18.36 -4.02
N SER A 11 -12.65 -17.87 -4.09
CA SER A 11 -12.14 -16.92 -3.10
C SER A 11 -12.40 -15.49 -3.56
N PHE A 12 -12.90 -14.66 -2.65
CA PHE A 12 -13.06 -13.23 -2.85
C PHE A 12 -12.16 -12.50 -1.86
N GLN A 13 -11.32 -11.61 -2.37
CA GLN A 13 -10.53 -10.72 -1.54
C GLN A 13 -11.39 -9.51 -1.18
N ILE A 14 -11.59 -9.28 0.13
CA ILE A 14 -12.31 -8.11 0.64
C ILE A 14 -11.25 -7.15 1.19
N TYR A 15 -11.28 -5.92 0.67
CA TYR A 15 -10.40 -4.84 1.11
C TYR A 15 -11.11 -3.94 2.13
N PRO A 16 -10.37 -3.18 2.94
CA PRO A 16 -10.91 -2.03 3.68
C PRO A 16 -11.62 -1.06 2.72
N PHE A 17 -12.38 -0.10 3.19
CA PHE A 17 -13.05 0.87 2.32
C PHE A 17 -12.05 1.57 1.38
N SER A 18 -12.44 1.71 0.11
CA SER A 18 -11.82 2.66 -0.81
C SER A 18 -12.08 4.09 -0.31
N PHE A 19 -11.31 5.04 -0.83
CA PHE A 19 -11.62 6.44 -0.52
C PHE A 19 -13.03 6.83 -0.97
N SER A 20 -13.51 6.31 -2.10
CA SER A 20 -14.86 6.56 -2.59
C SER A 20 -15.93 6.06 -1.61
N GLU A 21 -15.79 4.84 -1.10
CA GLU A 21 -16.71 4.26 -0.09
C GLU A 21 -16.63 5.00 1.24
N PHE A 22 -15.42 5.33 1.68
CA PHE A 22 -15.18 6.12 2.87
C PHE A 22 -15.84 7.50 2.79
N TYR A 23 -15.63 8.22 1.69
CA TYR A 23 -16.22 9.53 1.45
C TYR A 23 -17.75 9.46 1.39
N ALA A 24 -18.31 8.48 0.70
CA ALA A 24 -19.75 8.28 0.64
C ALA A 24 -20.37 8.06 2.04
N LEU A 25 -19.70 7.27 2.89
CA LEU A 25 -20.15 7.08 4.28
C LEU A 25 -20.04 8.37 5.09
N LYS A 26 -18.92 9.12 4.98
CA LYS A 26 -18.75 10.40 5.66
C LYS A 26 -19.83 11.42 5.27
N CYS A 27 -20.18 11.51 3.98
CA CYS A 27 -21.27 12.39 3.52
C CYS A 27 -22.64 11.98 4.06
N ARG A 28 -22.90 10.68 4.24
CA ARG A 28 -24.14 10.20 4.88
C ARG A 28 -24.22 10.63 6.34
N LEU A 29 -23.10 10.56 7.06
CA LEU A 29 -23.05 10.92 8.48
C LEU A 29 -23.04 12.45 8.69
N ASN A 30 -22.41 13.18 7.80
CA ASN A 30 -22.38 14.64 7.80
C ASN A 30 -22.38 15.17 6.35
N PRO A 31 -23.53 15.67 5.86
CA PRO A 31 -23.65 16.19 4.49
C PRO A 31 -22.73 17.40 4.18
N ALA A 32 -22.20 18.08 5.20
CA ALA A 32 -21.27 19.18 5.01
C ALA A 32 -19.81 18.74 4.83
N THR A 33 -19.52 17.44 4.83
CA THR A 33 -18.15 16.91 4.65
C THR A 33 -17.62 17.26 3.26
N THR A 34 -16.49 17.94 3.20
CA THR A 34 -15.77 18.20 1.94
C THR A 34 -14.89 17.01 1.54
N GLN A 35 -14.54 16.92 0.26
CA GLN A 35 -13.59 15.90 -0.21
C GLN A 35 -12.22 16.03 0.48
N ALA A 36 -11.75 17.27 0.67
CA ALA A 36 -10.47 17.53 1.31
C ALA A 36 -10.45 17.06 2.77
N ASP A 37 -11.51 17.36 3.55
CA ASP A 37 -11.61 16.91 4.94
C ASP A 37 -11.71 15.39 5.02
N ALA A 38 -12.51 14.78 4.14
CA ALA A 38 -12.65 13.32 4.10
C ALA A 38 -11.35 12.64 3.69
N PHE A 39 -10.57 13.24 2.76
CA PHE A 39 -9.30 12.67 2.35
C PHE A 39 -8.23 12.81 3.43
N SER A 40 -8.21 13.94 4.15
CA SER A 40 -7.35 14.12 5.32
C SER A 40 -7.63 13.08 6.40
N ASP A 41 -8.92 12.85 6.72
CA ASP A 41 -9.34 11.80 7.65
C ASP A 41 -8.93 10.40 7.16
N TYR A 42 -9.08 10.13 5.86
CA TYR A 42 -8.72 8.84 5.26
C TYR A 42 -7.21 8.58 5.34
N LEU A 43 -6.40 9.59 5.02
CA LEU A 43 -4.94 9.52 5.14
C LEU A 43 -4.48 9.21 6.57
N GLU A 44 -5.15 9.81 7.55
CA GLU A 44 -4.84 9.65 8.96
C GLU A 44 -5.34 8.32 9.51
N ARG A 45 -6.56 7.91 9.16
CA ARG A 45 -7.30 6.85 9.86
C ARG A 45 -7.40 5.53 9.09
N GLY A 46 -7.09 5.53 7.80
CA GLY A 46 -7.25 4.35 6.94
C GLY A 46 -8.69 4.07 6.54
N GLY A 47 -8.88 2.90 5.91
CA GLY A 47 -10.14 2.47 5.31
C GLY A 47 -10.89 1.39 6.12
N LEU A 48 -10.46 1.02 7.31
CA LEU A 48 -11.24 0.09 8.13
C LEU A 48 -12.62 0.70 8.45
N PRO A 49 -13.73 -0.08 8.39
CA PRO A 49 -15.08 0.47 8.55
C PRO A 49 -15.28 1.35 9.78
N ALA A 50 -14.73 0.94 10.93
CA ALA A 50 -14.81 1.73 12.16
C ALA A 50 -14.05 3.06 12.09
N SER A 51 -13.03 3.17 11.22
CA SER A 51 -12.30 4.43 10.99
C SER A 51 -13.16 5.47 10.27
N ALA A 52 -14.10 5.03 9.43
CA ALA A 52 -15.04 5.90 8.72
C ALA A 52 -16.20 6.35 9.63
N ASP A 53 -16.58 5.56 10.63
CA ASP A 53 -17.61 5.89 11.61
C ASP A 53 -17.04 6.82 12.69
N GLY A 54 -16.80 8.07 12.34
CA GLY A 54 -16.24 9.08 13.23
C GLY A 54 -17.10 9.44 14.44
N LEU A 55 -18.26 8.82 14.66
CA LEU A 55 -19.10 9.03 15.84
C LEU A 55 -18.55 8.31 17.08
N ILE A 56 -17.98 7.12 16.89
CA ILE A 56 -17.51 6.26 17.99
C ILE A 56 -16.04 6.56 18.34
N LEU A 57 -15.22 6.90 17.34
CA LEU A 57 -13.76 7.03 17.48
C LEU A 57 -13.26 8.47 17.27
N LYS A 58 -14.02 9.48 17.74
CA LYS A 58 -13.70 10.90 17.53
C LYS A 58 -12.37 11.37 18.12
N PRO A 59 -12.01 11.08 19.38
CA PRO A 59 -10.66 11.40 19.82
C PRO A 59 -9.65 10.53 19.08
N TYR A 60 -8.60 11.18 18.56
CA TYR A 60 -7.52 10.49 17.82
C TYR A 60 -6.91 9.35 18.65
N GLU A 61 -6.72 9.58 19.94
CA GLU A 61 -6.16 8.61 20.87
C GLU A 61 -7.02 7.35 21.02
N VAL A 62 -8.34 7.48 20.98
CA VAL A 62 -9.27 6.35 21.04
C VAL A 62 -9.19 5.53 19.75
N TRP A 63 -9.16 6.19 18.60
CA TRP A 63 -8.98 5.55 17.30
C TRP A 63 -7.63 4.84 17.22
N GLN A 64 -6.54 5.49 17.62
CA GLN A 64 -5.21 4.89 17.63
C GLN A 64 -5.17 3.62 18.49
N LYS A 65 -5.71 3.70 19.70
CA LYS A 65 -5.85 2.55 20.60
C LYS A 65 -6.66 1.41 19.99
N TYR A 66 -7.77 1.72 19.34
CA TYR A 66 -8.59 0.75 18.62
C TYR A 66 -7.80 0.01 17.52
N LEU A 67 -7.02 0.71 16.72
CA LEU A 67 -6.20 0.09 15.68
C LEU A 67 -5.04 -0.71 16.27
N GLU A 68 -4.44 -0.26 17.37
CA GLU A 68 -3.44 -1.05 18.12
C GLU A 68 -4.06 -2.38 18.60
N ASP A 69 -5.29 -2.35 19.16
CA ASP A 69 -6.00 -3.54 19.62
C ASP A 69 -6.35 -4.48 18.46
N ILE A 70 -6.78 -3.97 17.29
CA ILE A 70 -6.98 -4.78 16.07
C ILE A 70 -5.67 -5.43 15.64
N TYR A 71 -4.60 -4.66 15.54
CA TYR A 71 -3.28 -5.15 15.17
C TYR A 71 -2.81 -6.29 16.08
N LEU A 72 -2.97 -6.13 17.38
CA LEU A 72 -2.65 -7.17 18.37
C LEU A 72 -3.60 -8.38 18.27
N ALA A 73 -4.89 -8.17 18.01
CA ALA A 73 -5.86 -9.24 17.83
C ALA A 73 -5.53 -10.10 16.59
N ILE A 74 -5.17 -9.50 15.46
CA ILE A 74 -4.70 -10.21 14.26
C ILE A 74 -3.45 -11.03 14.59
N PHE A 75 -2.49 -10.43 15.30
CA PHE A 75 -1.30 -11.15 15.73
C PHE A 75 -1.62 -12.39 16.56
N VAL A 76 -2.43 -12.24 17.62
CA VAL A 76 -2.76 -13.35 18.54
C VAL A 76 -3.59 -14.44 17.85
N ARG A 77 -4.66 -14.05 17.13
CA ARG A 77 -5.62 -15.00 16.56
C ARG A 77 -5.11 -15.67 15.30
N ASP A 78 -4.55 -14.88 14.37
CA ASP A 78 -4.29 -15.38 13.03
C ASP A 78 -2.83 -15.83 12.84
N ILE A 79 -1.90 -15.24 13.56
CA ILE A 79 -0.49 -15.53 13.36
C ILE A 79 0.06 -16.46 14.45
N GLN A 80 -0.08 -16.07 15.71
CA GLN A 80 0.50 -16.84 16.82
C GLN A 80 -0.13 -18.25 16.92
N SER A 81 -1.46 -18.35 16.73
CA SER A 81 -2.18 -19.63 16.79
C SER A 81 -1.82 -20.58 15.64
N ARG A 82 -1.54 -20.04 14.43
CA ARG A 82 -1.25 -20.85 13.23
C ARG A 82 0.20 -21.26 13.11
N LEU A 83 1.14 -20.40 13.52
CA LEU A 83 2.56 -20.60 13.28
C LEU A 83 3.35 -21.03 14.51
N ALA A 84 2.68 -21.20 15.66
CA ALA A 84 3.36 -21.47 16.94
C ALA A 84 4.56 -20.52 17.15
N VAL A 85 4.35 -19.23 16.91
CA VAL A 85 5.40 -18.20 17.06
C VAL A 85 5.88 -18.19 18.51
N ARG A 86 7.09 -18.70 18.73
CA ARG A 86 7.69 -18.77 20.08
C ARG A 86 8.21 -17.42 20.55
N ASP A 87 8.64 -16.57 19.61
CA ASP A 87 9.17 -15.23 19.88
C ASP A 87 8.23 -14.15 19.34
N SER A 88 7.22 -13.85 20.14
CA SER A 88 6.22 -12.81 19.83
C SER A 88 6.85 -11.41 19.79
N ALA A 89 7.86 -11.15 20.62
CA ALA A 89 8.51 -9.84 20.65
C ALA A 89 9.31 -9.59 19.36
N LEU A 90 10.04 -10.58 18.88
CA LEU A 90 10.74 -10.50 17.59
C LEU A 90 9.74 -10.32 16.43
N PHE A 91 8.63 -11.06 16.44
CA PHE A 91 7.62 -10.92 15.39
C PHE A 91 7.03 -9.51 15.35
N LEU A 92 6.67 -8.91 16.49
CA LEU A 92 6.15 -7.54 16.56
C LEU A 92 7.19 -6.51 16.07
N ARG A 93 8.48 -6.71 16.34
CA ARG A 93 9.55 -5.88 15.78
C ARG A 93 9.64 -6.01 14.26
N VAL A 94 9.51 -7.23 13.73
CA VAL A 94 9.44 -7.46 12.27
C VAL A 94 8.27 -6.74 11.67
N LEU A 95 7.06 -6.87 12.22
CA LEU A 95 5.88 -6.17 11.73
C LEU A 95 6.06 -4.64 11.76
N ARG A 96 6.62 -4.10 12.84
CA ARG A 96 6.91 -2.67 12.93
C ARG A 96 7.87 -2.22 11.82
N TYR A 97 8.92 -2.99 11.55
CA TYR A 97 9.82 -2.73 10.42
C TYR A 97 9.07 -2.78 9.07
N LEU A 98 8.23 -3.80 8.84
CA LEU A 98 7.47 -3.90 7.60
C LEU A 98 6.55 -2.70 7.36
N PHE A 99 5.90 -2.18 8.40
CA PHE A 99 5.10 -0.96 8.29
C PHE A 99 5.94 0.31 8.05
N SER A 100 7.19 0.37 8.53
CA SER A 100 8.08 1.49 8.21
C SER A 100 8.56 1.47 6.75
N GLU A 101 8.65 0.29 6.15
CA GLU A 101 9.20 0.05 4.83
C GLU A 101 8.13 -0.15 3.73
N ILE A 102 6.87 0.26 3.97
CA ILE A 102 5.84 0.19 2.91
C ILE A 102 6.32 0.99 1.67
N GLY A 103 6.09 0.45 0.47
CA GLY A 103 6.58 1.06 -0.77
C GLY A 103 8.09 0.92 -1.00
N HIS A 104 8.85 0.33 -0.08
CA HIS A 104 10.26 0.03 -0.27
C HIS A 104 10.53 -1.46 -0.53
N ILE A 105 11.69 -1.75 -1.10
CA ILE A 105 12.11 -3.15 -1.32
C ILE A 105 12.48 -3.78 0.01
N VAL A 106 11.72 -4.79 0.41
CA VAL A 106 11.96 -5.56 1.63
C VAL A 106 12.75 -6.83 1.30
N THR A 107 13.91 -6.98 1.94
CA THR A 107 14.72 -8.20 1.85
C THR A 107 15.03 -8.74 3.24
N ALA A 108 15.07 -10.07 3.40
CA ALA A 108 15.40 -10.68 4.69
C ALA A 108 16.79 -10.28 5.23
N PRO A 109 17.83 -10.10 4.39
CA PRO A 109 19.13 -9.60 4.86
C PRO A 109 19.07 -8.18 5.44
N ASN A 110 18.36 -7.25 4.78
CA ASN A 110 18.23 -5.87 5.24
C ASN A 110 17.48 -5.82 6.57
N LEU A 111 16.38 -6.56 6.66
CA LEU A 111 15.60 -6.67 7.89
C LEU A 111 16.40 -7.30 9.03
N ALA A 112 17.18 -8.37 8.76
CA ALA A 112 18.05 -8.98 9.77
C ALA A 112 19.10 -7.99 10.32
N ARG A 113 19.65 -7.14 9.43
CA ARG A 113 20.59 -6.09 9.81
C ARG A 113 19.93 -5.06 10.73
N SER A 114 18.77 -4.53 10.34
CA SER A 114 18.01 -3.55 11.12
C SER A 114 17.59 -4.10 12.48
N LEU A 115 17.18 -5.37 12.56
CA LEU A 115 16.87 -6.03 13.82
C LEU A 115 18.11 -6.09 14.73
N LYS A 116 19.27 -6.47 14.18
CA LYS A 116 20.52 -6.52 14.94
C LYS A 116 20.93 -5.15 15.50
N GLU A 117 20.81 -4.10 14.68
CA GLU A 117 21.05 -2.72 15.11
C GLU A 117 20.10 -2.27 16.23
N SER A 118 18.89 -2.82 16.28
CA SER A 118 17.90 -2.56 17.34
C SER A 118 18.02 -3.51 18.54
N GLY A 119 19.10 -4.32 18.62
CA GLY A 119 19.33 -5.24 19.72
C GLY A 119 18.46 -6.51 19.68
N ALA A 120 17.98 -6.92 18.49
CA ALA A 120 17.24 -8.17 18.31
C ALA A 120 17.94 -9.05 17.28
N GLU A 121 17.83 -10.37 17.44
CA GLU A 121 18.41 -11.33 16.51
C GLU A 121 17.34 -12.27 15.96
N GLY A 122 17.38 -12.50 14.65
CA GLY A 122 16.49 -13.44 13.98
C GLY A 122 17.20 -14.09 12.79
N SER A 123 17.07 -15.40 12.67
CA SER A 123 17.58 -16.09 11.48
C SER A 123 16.84 -15.63 10.23
N LYS A 124 17.50 -15.62 9.07
CA LYS A 124 16.87 -15.30 7.78
C LYS A 124 15.62 -16.16 7.53
N GLY A 125 15.67 -17.44 7.91
CA GLY A 125 14.54 -18.36 7.78
C GLY A 125 13.36 -17.98 8.66
N THR A 126 13.61 -17.55 9.90
CA THR A 126 12.57 -17.05 10.82
C THR A 126 11.94 -15.76 10.27
N ILE A 127 12.76 -14.84 9.81
CA ILE A 127 12.31 -13.56 9.23
C ILE A 127 11.42 -13.80 8.02
N LEU A 128 11.82 -14.67 7.08
CA LEU A 128 10.99 -15.03 5.91
C LEU A 128 9.65 -15.65 6.32
N LYS A 129 9.65 -16.53 7.32
CA LYS A 129 8.39 -17.09 7.86
C LYS A 129 7.48 -16.00 8.43
N PHE A 130 8.06 -15.00 9.10
CA PHE A 130 7.29 -13.90 9.68
C PHE A 130 6.71 -12.97 8.61
N ILE A 131 7.48 -12.69 7.53
CA ILE A 131 6.97 -11.93 6.40
C ILE A 131 5.80 -12.67 5.75
N THR A 132 5.98 -13.97 5.45
CA THR A 132 4.90 -14.80 4.87
C THR A 132 3.67 -14.85 5.78
N ALA A 133 3.87 -14.94 7.08
CA ALA A 133 2.77 -14.92 8.05
C ALA A 133 1.97 -13.62 8.04
N ALA A 134 2.66 -12.48 7.90
CA ALA A 134 2.02 -11.18 7.81
C ALA A 134 1.22 -11.04 6.50
N GLU A 135 1.72 -11.62 5.39
CA GLU A 135 0.99 -11.68 4.12
C GLU A 135 -0.23 -12.62 4.22
N ASP A 136 -0.07 -13.82 4.79
CA ASP A 136 -1.16 -14.79 4.98
C ASP A 136 -2.27 -14.27 5.91
N ALA A 137 -1.91 -13.40 6.85
CA ALA A 137 -2.85 -12.68 7.73
C ALA A 137 -3.48 -11.45 7.07
N CYS A 138 -3.22 -11.22 5.78
CA CYS A 138 -3.71 -10.07 5.03
C CYS A 138 -3.32 -8.71 5.62
N LEU A 139 -2.18 -8.62 6.33
CA LEU A 139 -1.64 -7.33 6.79
C LEU A 139 -0.90 -6.60 5.67
N PHE A 140 -0.31 -7.36 4.74
CA PHE A 140 0.44 -6.83 3.61
C PHE A 140 0.14 -7.60 2.34
N GLU A 141 0.23 -6.91 1.21
CA GLU A 141 0.34 -7.50 -0.13
C GLU A 141 1.71 -7.22 -0.73
N ALA A 142 2.21 -8.16 -1.52
CA ALA A 142 3.50 -8.04 -2.20
C ALA A 142 3.34 -7.65 -3.67
N ALA A 143 4.10 -6.65 -4.11
CA ALA A 143 4.32 -6.35 -5.52
C ALA A 143 5.73 -6.79 -5.93
N PHE A 144 5.82 -7.68 -6.90
CA PHE A 144 7.09 -8.14 -7.44
C PHE A 144 7.68 -7.13 -8.42
N ILE A 145 9.01 -7.11 -8.52
CA ILE A 145 9.71 -6.22 -9.45
C ILE A 145 9.79 -6.91 -10.81
N CYS A 146 9.28 -6.23 -11.84
CA CYS A 146 9.26 -6.70 -13.21
C CYS A 146 9.91 -5.68 -14.15
N ASP A 147 10.47 -6.15 -15.25
CA ASP A 147 10.80 -5.26 -16.37
C ASP A 147 9.52 -4.82 -17.12
N THR A 148 9.63 -3.86 -18.02
CA THR A 148 8.48 -3.35 -18.79
C THR A 148 7.85 -4.41 -19.72
N LYS A 149 8.54 -5.53 -19.98
CA LYS A 149 8.00 -6.68 -20.72
C LYS A 149 7.25 -7.65 -19.80
N GLY A 150 7.16 -7.35 -18.49
CA GLY A 150 6.50 -8.18 -17.50
C GLY A 150 7.35 -9.36 -16.99
N LYS A 151 8.64 -9.40 -17.35
CA LYS A 151 9.54 -10.43 -16.83
C LYS A 151 9.95 -10.07 -15.39
N GLN A 152 9.65 -10.97 -14.46
CA GLN A 152 10.11 -10.80 -13.07
C GLN A 152 11.64 -10.82 -13.03
N LEU A 153 12.24 -9.74 -12.55
CA LEU A 153 13.70 -9.55 -12.55
C LEU A 153 14.36 -10.33 -11.41
N LEU A 154 13.75 -10.29 -10.23
CA LEU A 154 14.28 -10.91 -9.02
C LEU A 154 13.20 -11.71 -8.32
N LYS A 155 13.50 -12.99 -8.04
CA LYS A 155 12.51 -13.93 -7.51
C LYS A 155 12.02 -13.57 -6.10
N TYR A 156 12.83 -12.85 -5.32
CA TYR A 156 12.58 -12.58 -3.90
C TYR A 156 12.48 -11.10 -3.55
N ASP A 157 12.89 -10.21 -4.46
CA ASP A 157 12.81 -8.77 -4.22
C ASP A 157 11.39 -8.30 -4.55
N ARG A 158 10.76 -7.71 -3.56
CA ARG A 158 9.39 -7.21 -3.63
C ARG A 158 9.22 -6.01 -2.74
N LYS A 159 8.31 -5.13 -3.13
CA LYS A 159 7.77 -4.12 -2.22
C LYS A 159 6.58 -4.72 -1.46
N LEU A 160 6.39 -4.31 -0.23
CA LEU A 160 5.22 -4.65 0.57
C LEU A 160 4.35 -3.40 0.73
N TYR A 161 3.05 -3.60 0.57
CA TYR A 161 2.04 -2.57 0.77
C TYR A 161 1.09 -3.03 1.87
N ALA A 162 0.83 -2.16 2.84
CA ALA A 162 -0.13 -2.44 3.90
C ALA A 162 -1.55 -2.50 3.30
N THR A 163 -2.32 -3.51 3.65
CA THR A 163 -3.73 -3.63 3.20
C THR A 163 -4.59 -2.49 3.72
N ASP A 164 -4.22 -1.94 4.88
CA ASP A 164 -4.78 -0.70 5.42
C ASP A 164 -3.66 0.20 5.95
N HIS A 165 -3.54 1.39 5.38
CA HIS A 165 -2.51 2.36 5.79
C HIS A 165 -2.79 2.95 7.18
N GLY A 166 -4.03 2.89 7.68
CA GLY A 166 -4.36 3.30 9.05
C GLY A 166 -3.65 2.46 10.10
N LEU A 167 -3.43 1.16 9.86
CA LEU A 167 -2.62 0.33 10.75
C LEU A 167 -1.19 0.83 10.87
N ARG A 168 -0.61 1.32 9.77
CA ARG A 168 0.71 1.97 9.79
C ARG A 168 0.69 3.26 10.61
N GLN A 169 -0.35 4.09 10.42
CA GLN A 169 -0.51 5.35 11.15
C GLN A 169 -0.68 5.11 12.67
N ALA A 170 -1.36 4.04 13.05
CA ALA A 170 -1.47 3.64 14.46
C ALA A 170 -0.10 3.31 15.08
N VAL A 171 0.80 2.65 14.31
CA VAL A 171 2.12 2.24 14.79
C VAL A 171 3.13 3.39 14.84
N PHE A 172 3.06 4.35 13.88
CA PHE A 172 4.07 5.40 13.69
C PHE A 172 3.55 6.82 13.86
N GLY A 173 2.24 7.00 14.00
CA GLY A 173 1.60 8.31 13.96
C GLY A 173 1.52 8.88 12.53
N ASN A 174 0.89 10.04 12.42
CA ASN A 174 0.78 10.76 11.15
C ASN A 174 2.10 11.48 10.85
N ASN A 175 2.92 10.87 10.02
CA ASN A 175 4.23 11.40 9.64
C ASN A 175 4.23 11.88 8.19
N LEU A 176 4.18 13.20 8.00
CA LEU A 176 4.20 13.83 6.68
C LEU A 176 5.49 13.57 5.88
N SER A 177 6.61 13.23 6.54
CA SER A 177 7.86 12.92 5.83
C SER A 177 7.78 11.64 4.99
N SER A 178 6.77 10.82 5.21
CA SER A 178 6.51 9.58 4.47
C SER A 178 5.19 9.61 3.68
N ILE A 179 4.68 10.80 3.36
CA ILE A 179 3.41 10.95 2.65
C ILE A 179 3.42 10.29 1.27
N ASP A 180 4.52 10.40 0.53
CA ASP A 180 4.66 9.74 -0.79
C ASP A 180 4.43 8.23 -0.68
N GLN A 181 5.01 7.57 0.33
CA GLN A 181 4.82 6.13 0.57
C GLN A 181 3.37 5.78 0.91
N VAL A 182 2.69 6.62 1.70
CA VAL A 182 1.27 6.42 2.05
C VAL A 182 0.39 6.56 0.81
N LEU A 183 0.63 7.56 -0.03
CA LEU A 183 -0.10 7.76 -1.28
C LEU A 183 0.16 6.62 -2.26
N GLU A 184 1.41 6.17 -2.42
CA GLU A 184 1.77 5.01 -3.22
C GLU A 184 1.03 3.75 -2.72
N ASN A 185 0.99 3.53 -1.41
CA ASN A 185 0.26 2.43 -0.80
C ASN A 185 -1.25 2.48 -1.10
N ILE A 186 -1.86 3.65 -0.97
CA ILE A 186 -3.29 3.84 -1.27
C ILE A 186 -3.59 3.52 -2.74
N VAL A 187 -2.77 4.02 -3.67
CA VAL A 187 -2.92 3.74 -5.10
C VAL A 187 -2.72 2.26 -5.41
N TYR A 188 -1.73 1.60 -4.79
CA TYR A 188 -1.53 0.16 -4.94
C TYR A 188 -2.79 -0.62 -4.57
N ILE A 189 -3.31 -0.40 -3.37
CA ILE A 189 -4.50 -1.11 -2.87
C ILE A 189 -5.73 -0.79 -3.73
N GLU A 190 -5.87 0.44 -4.19
CA GLU A 190 -6.98 0.82 -5.09
C GLU A 190 -6.89 0.11 -6.44
N LEU A 191 -5.71 0.02 -7.06
CA LEU A 191 -5.52 -0.73 -8.30
C LEU A 191 -5.84 -2.22 -8.09
N ARG A 192 -5.39 -2.81 -6.98
CA ARG A 192 -5.70 -4.21 -6.62
C ARG A 192 -7.19 -4.44 -6.46
N ARG A 193 -7.89 -3.54 -5.74
CA ARG A 193 -9.34 -3.54 -5.55
C ARG A 193 -10.09 -3.52 -6.88
N ARG A 194 -9.63 -2.73 -7.83
CA ARG A 194 -10.19 -2.63 -9.19
C ARG A 194 -9.88 -3.84 -10.07
N GLY A 195 -9.20 -4.86 -9.52
CA GLY A 195 -8.90 -6.12 -10.19
C GLY A 195 -7.67 -6.09 -11.09
N TRP A 196 -6.81 -5.07 -10.96
CA TRP A 196 -5.54 -5.03 -11.65
C TRP A 196 -4.51 -5.97 -11.00
N LYS A 197 -3.72 -6.65 -11.82
CA LYS A 197 -2.48 -7.28 -11.38
C LYS A 197 -1.40 -6.22 -11.39
N VAL A 198 -0.84 -5.94 -10.21
CA VAL A 198 0.10 -4.82 -10.03
C VAL A 198 1.50 -5.36 -9.73
N ALA A 199 2.48 -4.83 -10.44
CA ALA A 199 3.89 -5.07 -10.21
C ALA A 199 4.64 -3.73 -10.14
N VAL A 200 5.81 -3.72 -9.52
CA VAL A 200 6.74 -2.59 -9.56
C VAL A 200 7.54 -2.66 -10.87
N GLY A 201 7.57 -1.56 -11.62
CA GLY A 201 8.27 -1.50 -12.90
C GLY A 201 9.75 -1.16 -12.74
N ARG A 202 10.59 -1.72 -13.61
CA ARG A 202 11.98 -1.29 -13.77
C ARG A 202 12.33 -1.04 -15.23
N VAL A 203 12.88 0.15 -15.50
CA VAL A 203 13.35 0.57 -16.84
C VAL A 203 14.79 1.03 -16.72
N GLY A 204 15.74 0.18 -17.10
CA GLY A 204 17.16 0.43 -16.86
C GLY A 204 17.43 0.53 -15.35
N THR A 205 17.91 1.67 -14.90
CA THR A 205 18.18 1.97 -13.48
C THR A 205 17.01 2.68 -12.78
N LYS A 206 15.97 3.09 -13.52
CA LYS A 206 14.83 3.82 -12.96
C LYS A 206 13.71 2.87 -12.57
N GLU A 207 13.02 3.20 -11.50
CA GLU A 207 11.81 2.55 -11.06
C GLU A 207 10.59 3.25 -11.66
N VAL A 208 9.54 2.47 -11.91
CA VAL A 208 8.17 2.90 -12.18
C VAL A 208 7.32 2.28 -11.10
N ASP A 209 6.58 3.10 -10.37
CA ASP A 209 5.88 2.62 -9.17
C ASP A 209 4.98 1.46 -9.50
N PHE A 210 4.16 1.57 -10.58
CA PHE A 210 3.27 0.47 -10.94
C PHE A 210 3.21 0.19 -12.44
N ILE A 211 3.29 -1.11 -12.74
CA ILE A 211 2.79 -1.73 -13.96
C ILE A 211 1.49 -2.43 -13.57
N ALA A 212 0.37 -2.00 -14.12
CA ALA A 212 -0.95 -2.55 -13.84
C ALA A 212 -1.50 -3.26 -15.08
N ASP A 213 -1.78 -4.57 -14.97
CA ASP A 213 -2.29 -5.42 -16.05
C ASP A 213 -3.71 -5.93 -15.70
N LYS A 214 -4.66 -5.80 -16.64
CA LYS A 214 -6.02 -6.33 -16.51
C LYS A 214 -6.52 -6.87 -17.85
N GLY A 215 -6.48 -8.19 -17.99
CA GLY A 215 -6.75 -8.82 -19.29
C GLY A 215 -5.74 -8.35 -20.35
N PRO A 216 -6.21 -7.76 -21.47
CA PRO A 216 -5.33 -7.21 -22.51
C PRO A 216 -4.84 -5.78 -22.20
N GLU A 217 -5.39 -5.14 -21.19
CA GLU A 217 -5.04 -3.76 -20.82
C GLU A 217 -3.80 -3.73 -19.96
N ARG A 218 -2.94 -2.76 -20.25
CA ARG A 218 -1.78 -2.39 -19.43
C ARG A 218 -1.75 -0.89 -19.23
N ARG A 219 -1.39 -0.46 -18.02
CA ARG A 219 -1.19 0.95 -17.66
C ARG A 219 0.04 1.08 -16.77
N TYR A 220 0.66 2.27 -16.82
CA TYR A 220 1.80 2.61 -15.98
C TYR A 220 1.44 3.79 -15.10
N PHE A 221 1.82 3.71 -13.83
CA PHE A 221 1.56 4.77 -12.86
C PHE A 221 2.83 5.17 -12.15
N GLN A 222 2.94 6.46 -11.91
CA GLN A 222 3.90 7.06 -10.99
C GLN A 222 3.11 7.88 -9.98
N VAL A 223 3.47 7.82 -8.70
CA VAL A 223 2.74 8.46 -7.61
C VAL A 223 3.68 9.40 -6.85
N SER A 224 3.27 10.63 -6.66
CA SER A 224 4.03 11.61 -5.90
C SER A 224 3.08 12.51 -5.11
N TYR A 225 3.52 13.01 -3.96
CA TYR A 225 2.72 13.99 -3.23
C TYR A 225 2.59 15.27 -4.05
N LEU A 226 3.70 15.87 -4.44
CA LEU A 226 3.76 17.02 -5.33
C LEU A 226 4.84 16.81 -6.37
N VAL A 227 4.47 16.97 -7.63
CA VAL A 227 5.41 16.98 -8.74
C VAL A 227 6.12 18.34 -8.81
N GLY A 228 5.37 19.42 -8.55
CA GLY A 228 5.89 20.79 -8.53
C GLY A 228 6.51 21.18 -9.87
N GLY A 229 7.84 21.22 -9.93
CA GLY A 229 8.63 21.52 -11.13
C GLY A 229 10.09 21.15 -10.92
N GLY A 230 10.90 21.23 -11.99
CA GLY A 230 12.33 20.97 -11.95
C GLY A 230 12.69 19.50 -11.74
N ALA A 231 13.59 19.21 -10.81
CA ALA A 231 14.17 17.87 -10.63
C ALA A 231 13.13 16.78 -10.28
N THR A 232 12.08 17.11 -9.52
CA THR A 232 11.00 16.18 -9.19
C THR A 232 10.19 15.84 -10.42
N GLU A 233 9.81 16.82 -11.23
CA GLU A 233 9.12 16.63 -12.50
C GLU A 233 9.92 15.72 -13.44
N GLU A 234 11.21 16.00 -13.61
CA GLU A 234 12.11 15.16 -14.42
C GLU A 234 12.24 13.73 -13.89
N ARG A 235 12.15 13.52 -12.57
CA ARG A 235 12.17 12.20 -11.95
C ARG A 235 10.91 11.44 -12.28
N GLU A 236 9.72 12.01 -11.99
CA GLU A 236 8.43 11.33 -12.09
C GLU A 236 8.05 11.05 -13.56
N PHE A 237 8.12 12.03 -14.42
CA PHE A 237 7.86 11.82 -15.85
C PHE A 237 8.97 11.06 -16.55
N GLY A 238 10.23 11.28 -16.15
CA GLY A 238 11.40 10.70 -16.80
C GLY A 238 11.54 9.19 -16.68
N SER A 239 10.91 8.56 -15.68
CA SER A 239 10.83 7.10 -15.57
C SER A 239 9.86 6.55 -16.63
N LEU A 240 8.68 7.14 -16.76
CA LEU A 240 7.63 6.76 -17.69
C LEU A 240 8.02 7.03 -19.16
N LEU A 241 8.74 8.12 -19.43
CA LEU A 241 9.22 8.46 -20.78
C LEU A 241 10.23 7.45 -21.34
N LYS A 242 10.90 6.69 -20.48
CA LYS A 242 11.85 5.64 -20.91
C LYS A 242 11.18 4.32 -21.30
N ILE A 243 9.89 4.17 -21.05
CA ILE A 243 9.15 2.98 -21.44
C ILE A 243 8.87 3.06 -22.95
N PRO A 244 9.36 2.09 -23.76
CA PRO A 244 9.35 2.20 -25.22
C PRO A 244 8.02 1.81 -25.88
N ASP A 245 6.98 1.51 -25.09
CA ASP A 245 5.66 1.14 -25.59
C ASP A 245 4.64 2.30 -25.52
N ASN A 246 3.47 2.09 -26.13
CA ASN A 246 2.41 3.08 -26.25
C ASN A 246 1.24 2.87 -25.26
N TYR A 247 1.40 2.03 -24.24
CA TYR A 247 0.38 1.88 -23.23
C TYR A 247 0.21 3.18 -22.42
N PRO A 248 -1.00 3.45 -21.91
CA PRO A 248 -1.26 4.65 -21.11
C PRO A 248 -0.30 4.79 -19.93
N LYS A 249 0.18 5.99 -19.74
CA LYS A 249 1.12 6.37 -18.68
C LYS A 249 0.53 7.55 -17.91
N THR A 250 0.44 7.44 -16.60
CA THR A 250 -0.20 8.44 -15.75
C THR A 250 0.69 8.77 -14.55
N VAL A 251 0.88 10.05 -14.29
CA VAL A 251 1.40 10.56 -13.02
C VAL A 251 0.22 10.96 -12.15
N LEU A 252 0.14 10.44 -10.93
CA LEU A 252 -0.85 10.77 -9.93
C LEU A 252 -0.22 11.64 -8.85
N SER A 253 -0.79 12.80 -8.57
CA SER A 253 -0.28 13.68 -7.52
C SER A 253 -1.38 14.48 -6.84
N MET A 254 -0.99 15.22 -5.79
CA MET A 254 -1.85 16.16 -5.09
C MET A 254 -1.70 17.60 -5.62
N ASP A 255 -0.98 17.78 -6.74
CA ASP A 255 -0.82 19.12 -7.34
C ASP A 255 -2.16 19.75 -7.70
N PRO A 256 -2.37 21.02 -7.37
CA PRO A 256 -3.57 21.75 -7.76
C PRO A 256 -3.58 22.10 -9.26
N ILE A 257 -2.41 22.14 -9.89
CA ILE A 257 -2.25 22.43 -11.33
C ILE A 257 -1.62 21.23 -12.01
N LEU A 258 -2.40 20.60 -12.87
CA LEU A 258 -1.98 19.41 -13.61
C LEU A 258 -1.16 19.82 -14.85
N ARG A 259 -0.08 19.10 -15.13
CA ARG A 259 0.88 19.37 -16.21
C ARG A 259 1.13 18.12 -17.04
N PRO A 260 0.17 17.68 -17.87
CA PRO A 260 0.42 16.55 -18.76
C PRO A 260 1.49 16.89 -19.78
N GLN A 261 2.37 15.94 -20.09
CA GLN A 261 3.44 16.19 -21.04
C GLN A 261 3.85 14.94 -21.83
N LYS A 262 4.21 15.13 -23.08
CA LYS A 262 4.79 14.09 -23.97
C LYS A 262 3.95 12.80 -24.01
N GLY A 263 2.60 12.93 -23.99
CA GLY A 263 1.69 11.79 -24.01
C GLY A 263 1.51 11.09 -22.66
N ILE A 264 2.09 11.60 -21.57
CA ILE A 264 1.85 11.15 -20.21
C ILE A 264 0.78 12.03 -19.59
N GLU A 265 -0.27 11.40 -19.06
CA GLU A 265 -1.33 12.06 -18.33
C GLU A 265 -0.84 12.47 -16.94
N HIS A 266 -1.27 13.64 -16.48
CA HIS A 266 -1.10 14.07 -15.08
C HIS A 266 -2.48 14.25 -14.48
N ARG A 267 -2.81 13.53 -13.40
CA ARG A 267 -4.12 13.57 -12.74
C ARG A 267 -4.00 13.84 -11.27
N ASN A 268 -5.03 14.48 -10.73
CA ASN A 268 -5.19 14.60 -9.29
C ASN A 268 -5.52 13.21 -8.69
N LEU A 269 -4.80 12.85 -7.63
CA LEU A 269 -4.91 11.54 -6.99
C LEU A 269 -6.30 11.34 -6.35
N VAL A 270 -6.86 12.36 -5.72
CA VAL A 270 -8.20 12.28 -5.12
C VAL A 270 -9.27 12.06 -6.18
N GLU A 271 -9.19 12.76 -7.31
CA GLU A 271 -10.10 12.57 -8.45
C GLU A 271 -9.98 11.15 -9.02
N PHE A 272 -8.75 10.63 -9.15
CA PHE A 272 -8.52 9.25 -9.57
C PHE A 272 -9.19 8.24 -8.63
N LEU A 273 -9.08 8.43 -7.30
CA LEU A 273 -9.68 7.54 -6.31
C LEU A 273 -11.22 7.57 -6.32
N LEU A 274 -11.82 8.69 -6.72
CA LEU A 274 -13.27 8.87 -6.80
C LEU A 274 -13.87 8.46 -8.15
N ASP A 275 -13.06 8.34 -9.20
CA ASP A 275 -13.53 8.00 -10.55
C ASP A 275 -13.79 6.49 -10.69
N PRO A 276 -15.05 6.04 -10.86
CA PRO A 276 -15.38 4.63 -11.00
C PRO A 276 -15.00 4.04 -12.36
N ALA A 277 -14.69 4.88 -13.35
CA ALA A 277 -14.42 4.46 -14.73
C ALA A 277 -12.98 4.00 -14.96
N TRP A 278 -12.13 4.11 -13.96
CA TRP A 278 -10.71 3.71 -14.03
C TRP A 278 -10.47 2.29 -13.59
#